data_1550977984f5db212f383cb7c84ba37b
#
_entry.id   1550977984f5db212f383cb7c84ba37b
#
_cell.length_a   1.000
_cell.length_b   1.000
_cell.length_c   1.000
_cell.angle_alpha   90.00
_cell.angle_beta   90.00
_cell.angle_gamma   90.00
#
_symmetry.space_group_name_H-M   'P 1'
#
loop_
_entity.id
_entity.type
_entity.pdbx_description
1 polymer ?
#
loop_
_entity_poly.entity_id
_entity_poly.type
_entity_poly.pdbx_seq_one_letter_code
_entity_poly.pdbx_strand_id
1 'polypeptide(L)'
;VGYTEHAENRPTFFANHLFFLMGMQWVTLATNLVEFFIAWEIMLVPTYFLILFWGVPETRTRTAIKFWLYTQAGAVTILIGFGMIAYLVSVQTGTLTLDMQVIQTVVPALTGSLTTLKVIYVLLAAGFLVKMAVFPLHWWLPPVHAEAPTPISVLLSGAMIETGAYAMVRFNTIILSSVAIDLSFWVAMLGVLTMFYGGIMALAQRDIKRLLAYSSVSQMGYVLFAIGVFTVSGVTGGLFHLVSHALSKGLLFMCAGAVIHQTQLRDIGAMGGLSNKMPVTAFAAAVGAMSIAGSPPLAGFASEWLMFLGGFHAYESTGNTPFLVLSVVAISSIILSASYMLRFFTTVFLGPHPEDLEEVHEAPRSMTLSMTVLAVLTLIFGVFPALAVDVIKPLVEIISGILPWR
;
A
#
# COMPACT_ATOMS: atom_id res chain seq x y z
N VAL A 1 18.71 -3.48 -12.79
CA VAL A 1 19.95 -3.09 -13.48
C VAL A 1 19.70 -1.84 -14.32
N GLY A 2 18.77 -1.84 -15.31
CA GLY A 2 18.55 -0.70 -16.20
C GLY A 2 18.16 0.62 -15.50
N TYR A 3 17.48 0.56 -14.38
CA TYR A 3 17.10 1.75 -13.58
C TYR A 3 18.22 2.29 -12.68
N THR A 4 19.40 1.68 -12.67
CA THR A 4 20.53 2.01 -11.78
C THR A 4 21.81 2.31 -12.53
N GLU A 5 21.75 2.54 -13.85
CA GLU A 5 22.92 2.78 -14.68
C GLU A 5 23.77 3.99 -14.22
N HIS A 6 23.11 5.01 -13.69
CA HIS A 6 23.75 6.22 -13.18
C HIS A 6 23.90 6.26 -11.65
N ALA A 7 23.63 5.14 -10.94
CA ALA A 7 23.80 5.11 -9.48
C ALA A 7 25.27 5.12 -9.11
N GLU A 8 25.73 6.17 -8.46
CA GLU A 8 27.06 6.22 -7.84
C GLU A 8 27.14 5.17 -6.72
N ASN A 9 28.32 4.58 -6.51
CA ASN A 9 28.56 3.57 -5.48
C ASN A 9 27.52 2.42 -5.48
N ARG A 10 27.39 1.75 -6.63
CA ARG A 10 26.44 0.63 -6.84
C ARG A 10 26.45 -0.44 -5.75
N PRO A 11 27.61 -0.90 -5.22
CA PRO A 11 27.60 -1.90 -4.15
C PRO A 11 26.80 -1.44 -2.91
N THR A 12 27.01 -0.21 -2.46
CA THR A 12 26.29 0.36 -1.30
C THR A 12 24.81 0.55 -1.61
N PHE A 13 24.45 0.95 -2.85
CA PHE A 13 23.05 1.05 -3.29
C PHE A 13 22.36 -0.31 -3.19
N PHE A 14 22.93 -1.36 -3.76
CA PHE A 14 22.35 -2.70 -3.73
C PHE A 14 22.35 -3.31 -2.33
N ALA A 15 23.38 -3.07 -1.52
CA ALA A 15 23.38 -3.51 -0.12
C ALA A 15 22.19 -2.93 0.64
N ASN A 16 21.96 -1.60 0.58
CA ASN A 16 20.79 -0.97 1.22
C ASN A 16 19.47 -1.50 0.65
N HIS A 17 19.42 -1.80 -0.65
CA HIS A 17 18.23 -2.36 -1.29
C HIS A 17 17.90 -3.76 -0.76
N LEU A 18 18.91 -4.61 -0.60
CA LEU A 18 18.76 -5.95 -0.01
C LEU A 18 18.37 -5.90 1.46
N PHE A 19 18.97 -4.99 2.25
CA PHE A 19 18.58 -4.77 3.64
C PHE A 19 17.12 -4.30 3.75
N PHE A 20 16.68 -3.43 2.84
CA PHE A 20 15.28 -3.00 2.78
C PHE A 20 14.33 -4.17 2.51
N LEU A 21 14.65 -5.01 1.50
CA LEU A 21 13.89 -6.22 1.21
C LEU A 21 13.86 -7.19 2.38
N MET A 22 15.02 -7.42 3.02
CA MET A 22 15.13 -8.28 4.20
C MET A 22 14.22 -7.79 5.34
N GLY A 23 14.22 -6.48 5.64
CA GLY A 23 13.35 -5.92 6.69
C GLY A 23 11.88 -6.16 6.41
N MET A 24 11.41 -5.96 5.16
CA MET A 24 10.02 -6.22 4.77
C MET A 24 9.63 -7.69 4.91
N GLN A 25 10.49 -8.62 4.48
CA GLN A 25 10.25 -10.05 4.65
C GLN A 25 10.25 -10.46 6.12
N TRP A 26 11.17 -9.94 6.91
CA TRP A 26 11.28 -10.26 8.32
C TRP A 26 10.05 -9.80 9.12
N VAL A 27 9.48 -8.64 8.82
CA VAL A 27 8.20 -8.18 9.41
C VAL A 27 7.09 -9.23 9.26
N THR A 28 7.01 -9.90 8.11
CA THR A 28 5.98 -10.91 7.86
C THR A 28 6.23 -12.23 8.57
N LEU A 29 7.49 -12.57 8.81
CA LEU A 29 7.92 -13.83 9.44
C LEU A 29 8.02 -13.75 10.98
N ALA A 30 8.07 -12.53 11.55
CA ALA A 30 8.23 -12.32 12.98
C ALA A 30 7.09 -12.98 13.79
N THR A 31 7.45 -13.69 14.85
CA THR A 31 6.51 -14.34 15.78
C THR A 31 6.51 -13.72 17.18
N ASN A 32 7.41 -12.77 17.41
CA ASN A 32 7.59 -12.07 18.66
C ASN A 32 7.44 -10.54 18.45
N LEU A 33 6.86 -9.82 19.42
CA LEU A 33 6.64 -8.37 19.34
C LEU A 33 7.93 -7.56 19.15
N VAL A 34 9.00 -7.94 19.85
CA VAL A 34 10.30 -7.25 19.72
C VAL A 34 10.93 -7.55 18.38
N GLU A 35 10.90 -8.79 17.94
CA GLU A 35 11.37 -9.20 16.62
C GLU A 35 10.65 -8.44 15.50
N PHE A 36 9.32 -8.34 15.58
CA PHE A 36 8.52 -7.56 14.66
C PHE A 36 8.94 -6.09 14.63
N PHE A 37 9.14 -5.48 15.80
CA PHE A 37 9.54 -4.08 15.92
C PHE A 37 10.95 -3.85 15.36
N ILE A 38 11.90 -4.73 15.64
CA ILE A 38 13.24 -4.65 15.06
C ILE A 38 13.18 -4.73 13.53
N ALA A 39 12.43 -5.68 12.98
CA ALA A 39 12.26 -5.83 11.54
C ALA A 39 11.59 -4.59 10.92
N TRP A 40 10.61 -4.01 11.63
CA TRP A 40 9.93 -2.76 11.23
C TRP A 40 10.89 -1.58 11.12
N GLU A 41 11.85 -1.46 12.05
CA GLU A 41 12.88 -0.43 12.03
C GLU A 41 13.96 -0.71 10.96
N ILE A 42 14.35 -1.99 10.78
CA ILE A 42 15.36 -2.38 9.79
C ILE A 42 14.92 -2.02 8.37
N MET A 43 13.63 -2.07 8.01
CA MET A 43 13.23 -1.61 6.68
C MET A 43 13.28 -0.08 6.53
N LEU A 44 13.30 0.67 7.62
CA LEU A 44 13.29 2.13 7.62
C LEU A 44 14.68 2.72 7.37
N VAL A 45 15.68 2.18 8.04
CA VAL A 45 17.07 2.67 8.00
C VAL A 45 17.65 2.67 6.57
N PRO A 46 17.64 1.56 5.83
CA PRO A 46 18.14 1.56 4.46
C PRO A 46 17.33 2.47 3.52
N THR A 47 16.02 2.58 3.73
CA THR A 47 15.19 3.49 2.93
C THR A 47 15.60 4.95 3.14
N TYR A 48 15.87 5.34 4.38
CA TYR A 48 16.40 6.68 4.69
C TYR A 48 17.70 6.96 3.94
N PHE A 49 18.67 6.04 3.98
CA PHE A 49 19.95 6.20 3.28
C PHE A 49 19.78 6.18 1.75
N LEU A 50 18.88 5.37 1.22
CA LEU A 50 18.60 5.32 -0.22
C LEU A 50 18.02 6.65 -0.72
N ILE A 51 17.16 7.32 0.06
CA ILE A 51 16.67 8.66 -0.27
C ILE A 51 17.78 9.71 -0.11
N LEU A 52 18.54 9.65 0.99
CA LEU A 52 19.55 10.65 1.34
C LEU A 52 20.69 10.70 0.33
N PHE A 53 21.19 9.55 -0.14
CA PHE A 53 22.36 9.48 -1.00
C PHE A 53 22.02 9.47 -2.49
N TRP A 54 20.91 8.89 -2.89
CA TRP A 54 20.52 8.73 -4.31
C TRP A 54 19.24 9.47 -4.71
N GLY A 55 18.65 10.24 -3.84
CA GLY A 55 17.54 11.14 -4.16
C GLY A 55 17.98 12.39 -4.93
N VAL A 56 17.01 13.23 -5.33
CA VAL A 56 17.27 14.49 -6.04
C VAL A 56 18.13 15.42 -5.15
N PRO A 57 19.31 15.89 -5.62
CA PRO A 57 20.32 16.54 -4.77
C PRO A 57 19.79 17.74 -3.96
N GLU A 58 18.92 18.56 -4.55
CA GLU A 58 18.44 19.81 -3.96
C GLU A 58 17.51 19.59 -2.76
N THR A 59 16.79 18.47 -2.73
CA THR A 59 15.69 18.25 -1.78
C THR A 59 15.81 16.97 -0.96
N ARG A 60 16.70 16.05 -1.35
CA ARG A 60 16.84 14.70 -0.77
C ARG A 60 17.04 14.70 0.74
N THR A 61 17.87 15.61 1.28
CA THR A 61 18.15 15.66 2.74
C THR A 61 16.89 16.03 3.52
N ARG A 62 16.15 17.05 3.08
CA ARG A 62 14.90 17.47 3.72
C ARG A 62 13.85 16.36 3.65
N THR A 63 13.76 15.71 2.51
CA THR A 63 12.79 14.61 2.29
C THR A 63 13.14 13.38 3.11
N ALA A 64 14.42 12.99 3.19
CA ALA A 64 14.88 11.88 4.01
C ALA A 64 14.59 12.13 5.51
N ILE A 65 14.91 13.32 6.03
CA ILE A 65 14.62 13.70 7.43
C ILE A 65 13.12 13.70 7.69
N LYS A 66 12.30 14.27 6.78
CA LYS A 66 10.84 14.27 6.91
C LYS A 66 10.29 12.84 6.95
N PHE A 67 10.74 11.97 6.07
CA PHE A 67 10.39 10.56 6.05
C PHE A 67 10.72 9.88 7.38
N TRP A 68 11.96 10.04 7.87
CA TRP A 68 12.43 9.47 9.13
C TRP A 68 11.57 9.92 10.31
N LEU A 69 11.38 11.24 10.48
CA LEU A 69 10.63 11.77 11.62
C LEU A 69 9.17 11.30 11.64
N TYR A 70 8.50 11.27 10.48
CA TYR A 70 7.13 10.79 10.39
C TYR A 70 6.98 9.32 10.74
N THR A 71 7.84 8.49 10.19
CA THR A 71 7.80 7.06 10.40
C THR A 71 8.23 6.67 11.81
N GLN A 72 9.19 7.38 12.40
CA GLN A 72 9.58 7.21 13.80
C GLN A 72 8.47 7.62 14.78
N ALA A 73 7.78 8.71 14.53
CA ALA A 73 6.62 9.07 15.36
C ALA A 73 5.58 7.95 15.37
N GLY A 74 5.30 7.31 14.21
CA GLY A 74 4.46 6.13 14.13
C GLY A 74 5.04 4.92 14.87
N ALA A 75 6.33 4.66 14.74
CA ALA A 75 6.99 3.53 15.40
C ALA A 75 6.93 3.63 16.93
N VAL A 76 7.05 4.84 17.49
CA VAL A 76 6.91 5.06 18.94
C VAL A 76 5.51 4.66 19.43
N THR A 77 4.44 4.96 18.68
CA THR A 77 3.09 4.56 19.08
C THR A 77 2.92 3.03 19.05
N ILE A 78 3.55 2.34 18.08
CA ILE A 78 3.58 0.87 18.03
C ILE A 78 4.30 0.30 19.26
N LEU A 79 5.47 0.85 19.60
CA LEU A 79 6.26 0.37 20.73
C LEU A 79 5.50 0.51 22.05
N ILE A 80 4.82 1.65 22.26
CA ILE A 80 3.96 1.86 23.42
C ILE A 80 2.82 0.85 23.44
N GLY A 81 2.13 0.64 22.31
CA GLY A 81 1.05 -0.34 22.20
C GLY A 81 1.51 -1.77 22.51
N PHE A 82 2.67 -2.17 22.00
CA PHE A 82 3.28 -3.49 22.30
C PHE A 82 3.64 -3.65 23.77
N GLY A 83 4.21 -2.61 24.40
CA GLY A 83 4.50 -2.62 25.83
C GLY A 83 3.23 -2.77 26.67
N MET A 84 2.16 -2.07 26.32
CA MET A 84 0.86 -2.15 27.01
C MET A 84 0.22 -3.55 26.84
N ILE A 85 0.25 -4.15 25.65
CA ILE A 85 -0.24 -5.53 25.44
C ILE A 85 0.54 -6.52 26.28
N ALA A 86 1.87 -6.46 26.22
CA ALA A 86 2.73 -7.35 26.98
C ALA A 86 2.49 -7.25 28.50
N TYR A 87 2.29 -6.02 28.99
CA TYR A 87 1.94 -5.79 30.40
C TYR A 87 0.57 -6.38 30.76
N LEU A 88 -0.48 -6.17 29.97
CA LEU A 88 -1.81 -6.73 30.26
C LEU A 88 -1.78 -8.25 30.26
N VAL A 89 -1.10 -8.86 29.29
CA VAL A 89 -0.96 -10.32 29.22
C VAL A 89 -0.17 -10.83 30.43
N SER A 90 0.89 -10.13 30.85
CA SER A 90 1.67 -10.53 32.03
C SER A 90 0.87 -10.49 33.34
N VAL A 91 -0.01 -9.49 33.50
CA VAL A 91 -0.92 -9.42 34.65
C VAL A 91 -1.90 -10.59 34.68
N GLN A 92 -2.39 -11.03 33.52
CA GLN A 92 -3.35 -12.13 33.40
C GLN A 92 -2.70 -13.50 33.58
N THR A 93 -1.49 -13.69 33.03
CA THR A 93 -0.83 -15.01 32.99
C THR A 93 0.20 -15.21 34.13
N GLY A 94 0.57 -14.15 34.84
CA GLY A 94 1.62 -14.15 35.84
C GLY A 94 3.04 -14.18 35.26
N THR A 95 3.20 -14.20 33.93
CA THR A 95 4.50 -14.25 33.24
C THR A 95 4.58 -13.23 32.12
N LEU A 96 5.72 -12.53 32.00
CA LEU A 96 5.96 -11.63 30.86
C LEU A 96 6.20 -12.48 29.61
N THR A 97 5.38 -12.27 28.58
CA THR A 97 5.56 -12.88 27.28
C THR A 97 5.47 -11.83 26.16
N LEU A 98 6.28 -12.04 25.12
CA LEU A 98 6.29 -11.24 23.90
C LEU A 98 5.91 -12.10 22.69
N ASP A 99 5.62 -13.36 22.91
CA ASP A 99 5.18 -14.30 21.89
C ASP A 99 3.78 -13.93 21.39
N MET A 100 3.66 -13.70 20.07
CA MET A 100 2.42 -13.25 19.46
C MET A 100 1.33 -14.31 19.49
N GLN A 101 1.67 -15.60 19.48
CA GLN A 101 0.70 -16.69 19.52
C GLN A 101 0.05 -16.77 20.90
N VAL A 102 0.83 -16.63 21.96
CA VAL A 102 0.30 -16.57 23.35
C VAL A 102 -0.57 -15.33 23.51
N ILE A 103 -0.11 -14.17 23.04
CA ILE A 103 -0.86 -12.91 23.09
C ILE A 103 -2.20 -13.04 22.36
N GLN A 104 -2.22 -13.65 21.17
CA GLN A 104 -3.43 -13.86 20.38
C GLN A 104 -4.46 -14.73 21.10
N THR A 105 -4.04 -15.68 21.91
CA THR A 105 -4.96 -16.54 22.69
C THR A 105 -5.49 -15.85 23.94
N VAL A 106 -4.70 -15.00 24.58
CA VAL A 106 -5.04 -14.37 25.87
C VAL A 106 -5.86 -13.08 25.70
N VAL A 107 -5.48 -12.23 24.74
CA VAL A 107 -6.08 -10.89 24.59
C VAL A 107 -7.60 -10.88 24.37
N PRO A 108 -8.20 -11.79 23.56
CA PRO A 108 -9.66 -11.80 23.37
C PRO A 108 -10.46 -12.09 24.68
N ALA A 109 -9.83 -12.73 25.65
CA ALA A 109 -10.45 -13.05 26.95
C ALA A 109 -10.34 -11.89 27.97
N LEU A 110 -9.64 -10.81 27.69
CA LEU A 110 -9.41 -9.67 28.61
C LEU A 110 -10.62 -8.69 28.64
N THR A 111 -11.81 -9.20 28.89
CA THR A 111 -13.07 -8.41 28.86
C THR A 111 -13.13 -7.29 29.89
N GLY A 112 -12.46 -7.45 31.04
CA GLY A 112 -12.37 -6.42 32.08
C GLY A 112 -11.52 -5.20 31.70
N SER A 113 -10.77 -5.25 30.58
CA SER A 113 -9.81 -4.23 30.16
C SER A 113 -10.17 -3.58 28.81
N LEU A 114 -11.44 -3.61 28.38
CA LEU A 114 -11.88 -3.14 27.07
C LEU A 114 -11.44 -1.71 26.75
N THR A 115 -11.51 -0.80 27.71
CA THR A 115 -11.06 0.60 27.50
C THR A 115 -9.57 0.65 27.20
N THR A 116 -8.75 -0.09 27.95
CA THR A 116 -7.30 -0.16 27.71
C THR A 116 -7.00 -0.81 26.37
N LEU A 117 -7.73 -1.87 25.98
CA LEU A 117 -7.59 -2.50 24.67
C LEU A 117 -7.96 -1.55 23.53
N LYS A 118 -8.96 -0.67 23.69
CA LYS A 118 -9.28 0.39 22.72
C LYS A 118 -8.15 1.41 22.58
N VAL A 119 -7.52 1.80 23.69
CA VAL A 119 -6.34 2.69 23.65
C VAL A 119 -5.19 2.02 22.90
N ILE A 120 -4.92 0.75 23.20
CA ILE A 120 -3.88 -0.01 22.49
C ILE A 120 -4.20 -0.13 20.99
N TYR A 121 -5.46 -0.40 20.64
CA TYR A 121 -5.91 -0.46 19.26
C TYR A 121 -5.60 0.85 18.52
N VAL A 122 -5.93 2.00 19.12
CA VAL A 122 -5.70 3.31 18.51
C VAL A 122 -4.21 3.61 18.36
N LEU A 123 -3.38 3.27 19.38
CA LEU A 123 -1.93 3.47 19.33
C LEU A 123 -1.28 2.64 18.20
N LEU A 124 -1.63 1.36 18.11
CA LEU A 124 -1.12 0.47 17.05
C LEU A 124 -1.63 0.92 15.68
N ALA A 125 -2.94 1.21 15.57
CA ALA A 125 -3.51 1.71 14.32
C ALA A 125 -2.82 3.00 13.87
N ALA A 126 -2.57 3.97 14.76
CA ALA A 126 -1.89 5.21 14.40
C ALA A 126 -0.52 4.94 13.75
N GLY A 127 0.29 4.07 14.34
CA GLY A 127 1.61 3.71 13.79
C GLY A 127 1.52 2.98 12.44
N PHE A 128 0.58 2.04 12.31
CA PHE A 128 0.39 1.30 11.06
C PHE A 128 -0.20 2.18 9.95
N LEU A 129 -1.12 3.08 10.27
CA LEU A 129 -1.70 4.05 9.33
C LEU A 129 -0.68 5.09 8.85
N VAL A 130 0.30 5.48 9.68
CA VAL A 130 1.46 6.26 9.21
C VAL A 130 2.20 5.51 8.12
N LYS A 131 2.48 4.21 8.31
CA LYS A 131 3.19 3.39 7.32
C LYS A 131 2.37 3.17 6.05
N MET A 132 1.06 2.93 6.18
CA MET A 132 0.13 2.84 5.05
C MET A 132 -0.04 4.17 4.29
N ALA A 133 0.43 5.28 4.84
CA ALA A 133 0.22 6.62 4.32
C ALA A 133 -1.27 6.97 4.14
N VAL A 134 -2.11 6.66 5.12
CA VAL A 134 -3.53 6.98 5.16
C VAL A 134 -3.73 8.45 5.52
N PHE A 135 -4.75 9.12 4.95
CA PHE A 135 -5.14 10.48 5.36
C PHE A 135 -5.55 10.51 6.84
N PRO A 136 -5.07 11.47 7.65
CA PRO A 136 -4.16 12.58 7.34
C PRO A 136 -2.68 12.26 7.50
N LEU A 137 -2.27 11.03 7.75
CA LEU A 137 -0.91 10.60 8.11
C LEU A 137 0.01 10.33 6.90
N HIS A 138 -0.39 10.73 5.69
CA HIS A 138 0.24 10.43 4.40
C HIS A 138 1.34 11.42 3.95
N TRP A 139 1.56 12.52 4.68
CA TRP A 139 2.37 13.66 4.23
C TRP A 139 3.82 13.35 3.86
N TRP A 140 4.34 12.22 4.28
CA TRP A 140 5.68 11.78 3.94
C TRP A 140 5.77 11.11 2.56
N LEU A 141 4.72 10.42 2.12
CA LEU A 141 4.76 9.54 0.94
C LEU A 141 4.94 10.28 -0.40
N PRO A 142 4.16 11.32 -0.74
CA PRO A 142 4.29 11.99 -2.04
C PRO A 142 5.66 12.67 -2.26
N PRO A 143 6.27 13.38 -1.28
CA PRO A 143 7.62 13.89 -1.45
C PRO A 143 8.66 12.79 -1.63
N VAL A 144 8.57 11.72 -0.86
CA VAL A 144 9.52 10.59 -0.95
C VAL A 144 9.50 9.96 -2.34
N HIS A 145 8.32 9.67 -2.90
CA HIS A 145 8.21 9.14 -4.26
C HIS A 145 8.73 10.10 -5.33
N ALA A 146 8.50 11.40 -5.14
CA ALA A 146 8.99 12.40 -6.05
C ALA A 146 10.52 12.41 -6.10
N GLU A 147 11.18 12.29 -4.95
CA GLU A 147 12.63 12.48 -4.81
C GLU A 147 13.43 11.17 -4.96
N ALA A 148 12.86 10.04 -4.51
CA ALA A 148 13.55 8.75 -4.53
C ALA A 148 13.84 8.25 -5.95
N PRO A 149 14.96 7.53 -6.18
CA PRO A 149 15.18 6.78 -7.40
C PRO A 149 14.03 5.81 -7.70
N THR A 150 13.77 5.55 -8.97
CA THR A 150 12.64 4.71 -9.40
C THR A 150 12.59 3.33 -8.72
N PRO A 151 13.70 2.56 -8.59
CA PRO A 151 13.66 1.26 -7.92
C PRO A 151 13.15 1.33 -6.48
N ILE A 152 13.45 2.42 -5.79
CA ILE A 152 12.98 2.65 -4.41
C ILE A 152 11.50 2.96 -4.39
N SER A 153 11.01 3.78 -5.32
CA SER A 153 9.58 4.05 -5.46
C SER A 153 8.77 2.79 -5.76
N VAL A 154 9.31 1.86 -6.55
CA VAL A 154 8.68 0.56 -6.82
C VAL A 154 8.50 -0.24 -5.53
N LEU A 155 9.53 -0.38 -4.70
CA LEU A 155 9.45 -1.12 -3.44
C LEU A 155 8.65 -0.40 -2.36
N LEU A 156 8.76 0.93 -2.29
CA LEU A 156 7.98 1.73 -1.34
C LEU A 156 6.48 1.55 -1.56
N SER A 157 6.04 1.70 -2.83
CA SER A 157 4.62 1.61 -3.17
C SER A 157 4.12 0.17 -3.29
N GLY A 158 4.95 -0.75 -3.80
CA GLY A 158 4.53 -2.12 -4.06
C GLY A 158 4.76 -3.09 -2.91
N ALA A 159 5.39 -2.67 -1.79
CA ALA A 159 5.63 -3.56 -0.66
C ALA A 159 5.64 -2.84 0.69
N MET A 160 6.36 -1.71 0.83
CA MET A 160 6.56 -1.11 2.16
C MET A 160 5.27 -0.57 2.78
N ILE A 161 4.44 0.17 2.03
CA ILE A 161 3.17 0.68 2.57
C ILE A 161 2.20 -0.44 2.91
N GLU A 162 2.31 -1.58 2.23
CA GLU A 162 1.49 -2.76 2.42
C GLU A 162 1.82 -3.50 3.72
N THR A 163 3.06 -3.38 4.23
CA THR A 163 3.39 -3.92 5.56
C THR A 163 2.56 -3.28 6.67
N GLY A 164 2.15 -2.00 6.50
CA GLY A 164 1.21 -1.34 7.40
C GLY A 164 -0.18 -1.98 7.40
N ALA A 165 -0.71 -2.30 6.22
CA ALA A 165 -1.99 -3.00 6.09
C ALA A 165 -1.92 -4.43 6.66
N TYR A 166 -0.83 -5.16 6.38
CA TYR A 166 -0.57 -6.46 6.99
C TYR A 166 -0.58 -6.37 8.52
N ALA A 167 0.09 -5.37 9.09
CA ALA A 167 0.12 -5.18 10.53
C ALA A 167 -1.27 -4.83 11.10
N MET A 168 -2.07 -4.01 10.40
CA MET A 168 -3.47 -3.74 10.77
C MET A 168 -4.29 -5.02 10.84
N VAL A 169 -4.18 -5.92 9.87
CA VAL A 169 -4.88 -7.21 9.90
C VAL A 169 -4.37 -8.06 11.06
N ARG A 170 -3.06 -8.21 11.20
CA ARG A 170 -2.46 -9.10 12.20
C ARG A 170 -2.74 -8.66 13.63
N PHE A 171 -2.58 -7.39 13.95
CA PHE A 171 -2.75 -6.88 15.31
C PHE A 171 -4.15 -6.35 15.59
N ASN A 172 -4.65 -5.46 14.75
CA ASN A 172 -5.92 -4.79 15.02
C ASN A 172 -7.13 -5.68 14.71
N THR A 173 -7.08 -6.49 13.63
CA THR A 173 -8.21 -7.36 13.28
C THR A 173 -8.16 -8.70 14.03
N ILE A 174 -7.00 -9.35 14.15
CA ILE A 174 -6.89 -10.68 14.71
C ILE A 174 -6.67 -10.63 16.23
N ILE A 175 -5.59 -9.99 16.69
CA ILE A 175 -5.22 -9.97 18.12
C ILE A 175 -6.22 -9.15 18.94
N LEU A 176 -6.59 -7.96 18.47
CA LEU A 176 -7.49 -7.05 19.15
C LEU A 176 -8.95 -7.17 18.65
N SER A 177 -9.35 -8.34 18.17
CA SER A 177 -10.67 -8.62 17.62
C SER A 177 -11.83 -8.23 18.54
N SER A 178 -11.66 -8.38 19.86
CA SER A 178 -12.67 -8.03 20.87
C SER A 178 -13.07 -6.55 20.86
N VAL A 179 -12.19 -5.66 20.40
CA VAL A 179 -12.48 -4.21 20.29
C VAL A 179 -12.53 -3.72 18.84
N ALA A 180 -12.07 -4.52 17.90
CA ALA A 180 -12.06 -4.18 16.48
C ALA A 180 -13.47 -3.92 15.94
N ILE A 181 -14.46 -4.70 16.39
CA ILE A 181 -15.87 -4.58 16.00
C ILE A 181 -16.41 -3.18 16.33
N ASP A 182 -16.14 -2.68 17.54
CA ASP A 182 -16.61 -1.37 17.99
C ASP A 182 -16.03 -0.21 17.16
N LEU A 183 -14.84 -0.40 16.61
CA LEU A 183 -14.10 0.59 15.84
C LEU A 183 -14.20 0.39 14.33
N SER A 184 -14.82 -0.71 13.88
CA SER A 184 -14.91 -1.13 12.49
C SER A 184 -15.48 -0.04 11.57
N PHE A 185 -16.58 0.57 11.93
CA PHE A 185 -17.20 1.65 11.16
C PHE A 185 -16.26 2.85 10.99
N TRP A 186 -15.55 3.26 12.04
CA TRP A 186 -14.64 4.41 11.99
C TRP A 186 -13.42 4.13 11.12
N VAL A 187 -12.91 2.90 11.15
CA VAL A 187 -11.82 2.45 10.29
C VAL A 187 -12.26 2.44 8.82
N ALA A 188 -13.45 1.89 8.53
CA ALA A 188 -14.01 1.89 7.18
C ALA A 188 -14.27 3.32 6.68
N MET A 189 -14.81 4.20 7.51
CA MET A 189 -15.05 5.61 7.19
C MET A 189 -13.73 6.34 6.87
N LEU A 190 -12.68 6.13 7.68
CA LEU A 190 -11.36 6.70 7.41
C LEU A 190 -10.79 6.18 6.08
N GLY A 191 -11.04 4.90 5.75
CA GLY A 191 -10.71 4.32 4.44
C GLY A 191 -11.37 5.09 3.31
N VAL A 192 -12.69 5.31 3.37
CA VAL A 192 -13.43 6.06 2.35
C VAL A 192 -12.94 7.51 2.22
N LEU A 193 -12.73 8.20 3.33
CA LEU A 193 -12.15 9.56 3.31
C LEU A 193 -10.79 9.57 2.62
N THR A 194 -9.96 8.55 2.84
CA THR A 194 -8.64 8.42 2.22
C THR A 194 -8.74 8.14 0.72
N MET A 195 -9.70 7.31 0.27
CA MET A 195 -9.96 7.07 -1.15
C MET A 195 -10.20 8.38 -1.89
N PHE A 196 -11.15 9.19 -1.40
CA PHE A 196 -11.51 10.45 -2.02
C PHE A 196 -10.39 11.47 -1.97
N TYR A 197 -9.79 11.66 -0.81
CA TYR A 197 -8.70 12.61 -0.66
C TYR A 197 -7.54 12.26 -1.60
N GLY A 198 -7.07 11.01 -1.57
CA GLY A 198 -5.98 10.54 -2.42
C GLY A 198 -6.31 10.66 -3.91
N GLY A 199 -7.53 10.31 -4.32
CA GLY A 199 -8.00 10.40 -5.70
C GLY A 199 -8.06 11.84 -6.22
N ILE A 200 -8.62 12.77 -5.44
CA ILE A 200 -8.68 14.20 -5.79
C ILE A 200 -7.25 14.78 -5.89
N MET A 201 -6.39 14.45 -4.92
CA MET A 201 -5.01 14.92 -4.93
C MET A 201 -4.19 14.33 -6.09
N ALA A 202 -4.44 13.07 -6.50
CA ALA A 202 -3.82 12.47 -7.67
C ALA A 202 -4.23 13.21 -8.96
N LEU A 203 -5.51 13.55 -9.12
CA LEU A 203 -6.01 14.35 -10.24
C LEU A 203 -5.36 15.75 -10.31
N ALA A 204 -5.00 16.34 -9.19
CA ALA A 204 -4.41 17.66 -9.13
C ALA A 204 -2.90 17.68 -9.48
N GLN A 205 -2.23 16.52 -9.54
CA GLN A 205 -0.79 16.48 -9.77
C GLN A 205 -0.44 16.62 -11.26
N ARG A 206 0.69 17.29 -11.51
CA ARG A 206 1.36 17.31 -12.83
C ARG A 206 2.59 16.41 -12.87
N ASP A 207 3.30 16.27 -11.76
CA ASP A 207 4.45 15.35 -11.65
C ASP A 207 3.98 13.91 -11.70
N ILE A 208 4.53 13.11 -12.64
CA ILE A 208 4.16 11.72 -12.89
C ILE A 208 4.33 10.83 -11.65
N LYS A 209 5.42 11.01 -10.88
CA LYS A 209 5.66 10.24 -9.65
C LYS A 209 4.74 10.67 -8.51
N ARG A 210 4.45 11.97 -8.38
CA ARG A 210 3.50 12.47 -7.37
C ARG A 210 2.07 12.01 -7.65
N LEU A 211 1.65 11.99 -8.91
CA LEU A 211 0.36 11.42 -9.30
C LEU A 211 0.25 9.97 -8.85
N LEU A 212 1.26 9.15 -9.16
CA LEU A 212 1.30 7.75 -8.74
C LEU A 212 1.37 7.59 -7.22
N ALA A 213 2.04 8.49 -6.49
CA ALA A 213 2.10 8.48 -5.03
C ALA A 213 0.72 8.75 -4.39
N TYR A 214 0.01 9.80 -4.82
CA TYR A 214 -1.33 10.08 -4.31
C TYR A 214 -2.35 9.03 -4.71
N SER A 215 -2.20 8.41 -5.88
CA SER A 215 -3.03 7.26 -6.23
C SER A 215 -2.74 6.05 -5.32
N SER A 216 -1.52 5.87 -4.78
CA SER A 216 -1.25 4.86 -3.73
C SER A 216 -1.93 5.21 -2.40
N VAL A 217 -1.94 6.49 -2.01
CA VAL A 217 -2.73 6.95 -0.85
C VAL A 217 -4.21 6.57 -1.04
N SER A 218 -4.79 6.85 -2.20
CA SER A 218 -6.17 6.48 -2.53
C SER A 218 -6.39 4.97 -2.38
N GLN A 219 -5.52 4.15 -2.97
CA GLN A 219 -5.63 2.68 -2.95
C GLN A 219 -5.46 2.08 -1.55
N MET A 220 -4.61 2.66 -0.69
CA MET A 220 -4.55 2.26 0.72
C MET A 220 -5.85 2.59 1.47
N GLY A 221 -6.62 3.58 1.01
CA GLY A 221 -7.98 3.83 1.48
C GLY A 221 -8.92 2.66 1.18
N TYR A 222 -8.84 2.05 -0.02
CA TYR A 222 -9.62 0.84 -0.37
C TYR A 222 -9.30 -0.32 0.56
N VAL A 223 -8.01 -0.56 0.81
CA VAL A 223 -7.58 -1.62 1.73
C VAL A 223 -8.08 -1.35 3.15
N LEU A 224 -7.98 -0.11 3.61
CA LEU A 224 -8.45 0.25 4.95
C LEU A 224 -9.97 0.13 5.09
N PHE A 225 -10.75 0.51 4.07
CA PHE A 225 -12.19 0.26 4.01
C PHE A 225 -12.49 -1.24 4.11
N ALA A 226 -11.79 -2.06 3.34
CA ALA A 226 -11.94 -3.51 3.31
C ALA A 226 -11.66 -4.17 4.68
N ILE A 227 -10.64 -3.70 5.39
CA ILE A 227 -10.35 -4.13 6.77
C ILE A 227 -11.45 -3.64 7.72
N GLY A 228 -11.88 -2.38 7.55
CA GLY A 228 -12.84 -1.72 8.44
C GLY A 228 -14.26 -2.25 8.35
N VAL A 229 -14.72 -2.77 7.20
CA VAL A 229 -16.05 -3.42 7.10
C VAL A 229 -16.14 -4.72 7.87
N PHE A 230 -15.03 -5.28 8.30
CA PHE A 230 -14.89 -6.38 9.23
C PHE A 230 -15.68 -7.64 8.84
N THR A 231 -15.69 -7.97 7.55
CA THR A 231 -16.32 -9.15 6.96
C THR A 231 -15.30 -10.05 6.27
N VAL A 232 -15.64 -11.33 6.13
CA VAL A 232 -14.75 -12.31 5.46
C VAL A 232 -14.42 -11.87 4.02
N SER A 233 -15.43 -11.50 3.25
CA SER A 233 -15.24 -11.03 1.86
C SER A 233 -14.46 -9.72 1.79
N GLY A 234 -14.72 -8.77 2.70
CA GLY A 234 -14.00 -7.50 2.78
C GLY A 234 -12.51 -7.72 3.05
N VAL A 235 -12.17 -8.44 4.11
CA VAL A 235 -10.77 -8.69 4.46
C VAL A 235 -10.06 -9.52 3.38
N THR A 236 -10.73 -10.52 2.80
CA THR A 236 -10.18 -11.29 1.66
C THR A 236 -9.89 -10.37 0.47
N GLY A 237 -10.85 -9.51 0.11
CA GLY A 237 -10.69 -8.53 -0.95
C GLY A 237 -9.54 -7.55 -0.67
N GLY A 238 -9.43 -7.05 0.57
CA GLY A 238 -8.34 -6.16 0.99
C GLY A 238 -6.96 -6.81 0.89
N LEU A 239 -6.81 -8.05 1.35
CA LEU A 239 -5.57 -8.81 1.23
C LEU A 239 -5.23 -9.14 -0.22
N PHE A 240 -6.21 -9.50 -1.04
CA PHE A 240 -5.99 -9.69 -2.47
C PHE A 240 -5.63 -8.37 -3.15
N HIS A 241 -6.21 -7.27 -2.71
CA HIS A 241 -5.88 -5.95 -3.24
C HIS A 241 -4.43 -5.54 -2.96
N LEU A 242 -3.82 -5.95 -1.83
CA LEU A 242 -2.38 -5.75 -1.60
C LEU A 242 -1.55 -6.40 -2.71
N VAL A 243 -1.87 -7.64 -3.11
CA VAL A 243 -1.18 -8.32 -4.21
C VAL A 243 -1.39 -7.58 -5.55
N SER A 244 -2.63 -7.23 -5.86
CA SER A 244 -2.99 -6.51 -7.08
C SER A 244 -2.31 -5.13 -7.15
N HIS A 245 -2.32 -4.41 -6.03
CA HIS A 245 -1.70 -3.09 -5.90
C HIS A 245 -0.18 -3.17 -6.04
N ALA A 246 0.49 -4.14 -5.39
CA ALA A 246 1.92 -4.36 -5.51
C ALA A 246 2.36 -4.54 -6.96
N LEU A 247 1.66 -5.40 -7.70
CA LEU A 247 1.94 -5.67 -9.12
C LEU A 247 1.69 -4.42 -9.98
N SER A 248 0.51 -3.82 -9.84
CA SER A 248 0.09 -2.68 -10.68
C SER A 248 0.90 -1.42 -10.39
N LYS A 249 1.20 -1.12 -9.13
CA LYS A 249 2.01 0.05 -8.75
C LYS A 249 3.48 -0.14 -9.06
N GLY A 250 4.02 -1.34 -8.79
CA GLY A 250 5.37 -1.69 -9.22
C GLY A 250 5.54 -1.45 -10.72
N LEU A 251 4.59 -1.94 -11.52
CA LEU A 251 4.53 -1.74 -12.96
C LEU A 251 4.46 -0.27 -13.36
N LEU A 252 3.54 0.50 -12.78
CA LEU A 252 3.35 1.92 -13.11
C LEU A 252 4.57 2.77 -12.73
N PHE A 253 5.20 2.53 -11.59
CA PHE A 253 6.43 3.24 -11.22
C PHE A 253 7.60 2.85 -12.13
N MET A 254 7.69 1.58 -12.59
CA MET A 254 8.66 1.20 -13.61
C MET A 254 8.40 1.91 -14.93
N CYS A 255 7.15 1.99 -15.40
CA CYS A 255 6.79 2.72 -16.61
C CYS A 255 7.11 4.22 -16.48
N ALA A 256 6.76 4.85 -15.35
CA ALA A 256 7.13 6.23 -15.09
C ALA A 256 8.64 6.46 -15.08
N GLY A 257 9.40 5.53 -14.49
CA GLY A 257 10.86 5.56 -14.52
C GLY A 257 11.43 5.41 -15.94
N ALA A 258 10.84 4.55 -16.77
CA ALA A 258 11.23 4.37 -18.17
C ALA A 258 10.94 5.64 -19.00
N VAL A 259 9.76 6.25 -18.80
CA VAL A 259 9.40 7.52 -19.44
C VAL A 259 10.36 8.63 -19.01
N ILE A 260 10.61 8.80 -17.72
CA ILE A 260 11.56 9.83 -17.23
C ILE A 260 12.98 9.58 -17.76
N HIS A 261 13.41 8.31 -17.84
CA HIS A 261 14.74 7.97 -18.37
C HIS A 261 14.91 8.40 -19.83
N GLN A 262 13.87 8.24 -20.65
CA GLN A 262 13.92 8.56 -22.07
C GLN A 262 13.65 10.02 -22.37
N THR A 263 12.72 10.65 -21.64
CA THR A 263 12.29 12.04 -21.92
C THR A 263 13.01 13.08 -21.08
N GLN A 264 13.62 12.69 -19.95
CA GLN A 264 14.15 13.58 -18.90
C GLN A 264 13.08 14.51 -18.31
N LEU A 265 11.79 14.27 -18.58
CA LEU A 265 10.66 15.06 -18.10
C LEU A 265 9.93 14.37 -16.97
N ARG A 266 9.31 15.17 -16.11
CA ARG A 266 8.44 14.71 -15.01
C ARG A 266 7.04 15.31 -15.09
N ASP A 267 6.89 16.46 -15.74
CA ASP A 267 5.57 17.09 -15.95
C ASP A 267 4.84 16.37 -17.07
N ILE A 268 3.72 15.71 -16.72
CA ILE A 268 2.89 14.99 -17.70
C ILE A 268 2.32 15.93 -18.77
N GLY A 269 2.12 17.21 -18.45
CA GLY A 269 1.63 18.21 -19.42
C GLY A 269 2.62 18.58 -20.52
N ALA A 270 3.90 18.25 -20.33
CA ALA A 270 4.95 18.41 -21.34
C ALA A 270 5.19 17.14 -22.17
N MET A 271 4.42 16.08 -21.92
CA MET A 271 4.51 14.79 -22.62
C MET A 271 3.33 14.61 -23.57
N GLY A 272 3.42 13.65 -24.49
CA GLY A 272 2.33 13.27 -25.40
C GLY A 272 2.79 12.29 -26.47
N GLY A 273 1.87 11.47 -26.99
CA GLY A 273 2.10 10.59 -28.13
C GLY A 273 3.19 9.51 -27.96
N LEU A 274 3.63 9.25 -26.71
CA LEU A 274 4.75 8.33 -26.45
C LEU A 274 4.42 6.88 -26.82
N SER A 275 3.16 6.50 -27.03
CA SER A 275 2.78 5.14 -27.44
C SER A 275 3.42 4.70 -28.76
N ASN A 276 3.67 5.62 -29.68
CA ASN A 276 4.33 5.32 -30.95
C ASN A 276 5.84 5.11 -30.81
N LYS A 277 6.46 5.74 -29.83
CA LYS A 277 7.91 5.69 -29.59
C LYS A 277 8.29 4.63 -28.55
N MET A 278 7.39 4.36 -27.59
CA MET A 278 7.58 3.44 -26.46
C MET A 278 6.39 2.44 -26.36
N PRO A 279 6.15 1.61 -27.39
CA PRO A 279 4.93 0.78 -27.45
C PRO A 279 4.86 -0.29 -26.35
N VAL A 280 5.99 -0.87 -25.93
CA VAL A 280 6.04 -1.87 -24.86
C VAL A 280 5.74 -1.19 -23.50
N THR A 281 6.38 -0.05 -23.26
CA THR A 281 6.14 0.75 -22.07
C THR A 281 4.68 1.25 -22.00
N ALA A 282 4.12 1.69 -23.14
CA ALA A 282 2.73 2.13 -23.23
C ALA A 282 1.74 1.00 -22.93
N PHE A 283 1.96 -0.19 -23.51
CA PHE A 283 1.13 -1.36 -23.20
C PHE A 283 1.19 -1.74 -21.72
N ALA A 284 2.39 -1.79 -21.15
CA ALA A 284 2.60 -2.08 -19.74
C ALA A 284 1.90 -1.03 -18.83
N ALA A 285 2.03 0.26 -19.17
CA ALA A 285 1.35 1.35 -18.47
C ALA A 285 -0.18 1.26 -18.58
N ALA A 286 -0.72 0.87 -19.74
CA ALA A 286 -2.15 0.63 -19.93
C ALA A 286 -2.66 -0.47 -18.99
N VAL A 287 -1.96 -1.62 -18.93
CA VAL A 287 -2.30 -2.73 -18.02
C VAL A 287 -2.30 -2.28 -16.57
N GLY A 288 -1.24 -1.59 -16.12
CA GLY A 288 -1.16 -1.09 -14.74
C GLY A 288 -2.23 -0.04 -14.42
N ALA A 289 -2.47 0.90 -15.33
CA ALA A 289 -3.48 1.95 -15.17
C ALA A 289 -4.90 1.38 -15.12
N MET A 290 -5.24 0.47 -16.03
CA MET A 290 -6.55 -0.20 -16.06
C MET A 290 -6.75 -1.07 -14.80
N SER A 291 -5.69 -1.72 -14.29
CA SER A 291 -5.78 -2.51 -13.06
C SER A 291 -6.11 -1.62 -11.85
N ILE A 292 -5.42 -0.49 -11.67
CA ILE A 292 -5.70 0.48 -10.60
C ILE A 292 -7.06 1.18 -10.79
N ALA A 293 -7.56 1.27 -12.01
CA ALA A 293 -8.89 1.80 -12.32
C ALA A 293 -10.02 0.78 -12.09
N GLY A 294 -9.71 -0.43 -11.61
CA GLY A 294 -10.71 -1.47 -11.36
C GLY A 294 -11.36 -2.03 -12.64
N SER A 295 -10.61 -2.12 -13.75
CA SER A 295 -11.17 -2.56 -15.02
C SER A 295 -11.05 -4.09 -15.21
N PRO A 296 -12.15 -4.82 -15.57
CA PRO A 296 -12.05 -6.22 -15.96
C PRO A 296 -11.17 -6.40 -17.22
N PRO A 297 -10.45 -7.50 -17.39
CA PRO A 297 -10.30 -8.67 -16.50
C PRO A 297 -9.06 -8.60 -15.60
N LEU A 298 -8.68 -7.44 -15.09
CA LEU A 298 -7.45 -7.23 -14.35
C LEU A 298 -7.63 -7.48 -12.84
N ALA A 299 -6.52 -7.73 -12.14
CA ALA A 299 -6.50 -8.09 -10.73
C ALA A 299 -7.16 -7.04 -9.81
N GLY A 300 -7.06 -5.74 -10.16
CA GLY A 300 -7.72 -4.66 -9.44
C GLY A 300 -9.22 -4.83 -9.35
N PHE A 301 -9.88 -5.13 -10.46
CA PHE A 301 -11.33 -5.36 -10.48
C PHE A 301 -11.75 -6.50 -9.55
N ALA A 302 -11.08 -7.65 -9.63
CA ALA A 302 -11.45 -8.82 -8.84
C ALA A 302 -11.30 -8.56 -7.32
N SER A 303 -10.25 -7.85 -6.92
CA SER A 303 -10.04 -7.47 -5.50
C SER A 303 -11.04 -6.41 -5.04
N GLU A 304 -11.30 -5.37 -5.82
CA GLU A 304 -12.27 -4.31 -5.50
C GLU A 304 -13.70 -4.87 -5.39
N TRP A 305 -14.06 -5.79 -6.27
CA TRP A 305 -15.36 -6.48 -6.20
C TRP A 305 -15.58 -7.15 -4.85
N LEU A 306 -14.58 -7.90 -4.34
CA LEU A 306 -14.66 -8.56 -3.04
C LEU A 306 -14.73 -7.55 -1.88
N MET A 307 -13.97 -6.44 -1.96
CA MET A 307 -13.99 -5.41 -0.93
C MET A 307 -15.36 -4.74 -0.81
N PHE A 308 -15.98 -4.37 -1.94
CA PHE A 308 -17.31 -3.75 -1.92
C PHE A 308 -18.40 -4.73 -1.53
N LEU A 309 -18.32 -5.98 -1.99
CA LEU A 309 -19.20 -7.05 -1.52
C LEU A 309 -19.14 -7.19 0.00
N GLY A 310 -17.93 -7.10 0.58
CA GLY A 310 -17.74 -7.07 2.02
C GLY A 310 -18.48 -5.95 2.73
N GLY A 311 -18.55 -4.77 2.13
CA GLY A 311 -19.31 -3.66 2.67
C GLY A 311 -20.82 -3.90 2.70
N PHE A 312 -21.37 -4.57 1.67
CA PHE A 312 -22.80 -4.98 1.65
C PHE A 312 -23.06 -6.10 2.66
N HIS A 313 -22.18 -7.08 2.78
CA HIS A 313 -22.30 -8.13 3.81
C HIS A 313 -22.27 -7.56 5.24
N ALA A 314 -21.49 -6.49 5.49
CA ALA A 314 -21.52 -5.79 6.76
C ALA A 314 -22.89 -5.19 7.06
N TYR A 315 -23.56 -4.62 6.06
CA TYR A 315 -24.95 -4.16 6.21
C TYR A 315 -25.94 -5.31 6.43
N GLU A 316 -25.88 -6.35 5.61
CA GLU A 316 -26.78 -7.51 5.72
C GLU A 316 -26.68 -8.18 7.09
N SER A 317 -25.47 -8.31 7.63
CA SER A 317 -25.24 -8.98 8.91
C SER A 317 -25.60 -8.13 10.12
N THR A 318 -25.48 -6.79 10.03
CA THR A 318 -25.69 -5.88 11.16
C THR A 318 -27.03 -5.16 11.14
N GLY A 319 -27.66 -5.05 9.96
CA GLY A 319 -28.80 -4.13 9.72
C GLY A 319 -28.40 -2.65 9.82
N ASN A 320 -27.11 -2.33 9.92
CA ASN A 320 -26.62 -0.98 10.18
C ASN A 320 -26.53 -0.16 8.87
N THR A 321 -27.54 0.67 8.61
CA THR A 321 -27.64 1.54 7.43
C THR A 321 -26.38 2.38 7.13
N PRO A 322 -25.64 2.93 8.09
CA PRO A 322 -24.34 3.57 7.87
C PRO A 322 -23.35 2.74 7.06
N PHE A 323 -23.25 1.41 7.23
CA PHE A 323 -22.38 0.57 6.39
C PHE A 323 -22.83 0.51 4.94
N LEU A 324 -24.16 0.47 4.70
CA LEU A 324 -24.71 0.53 3.34
C LEU A 324 -24.34 1.85 2.65
N VAL A 325 -24.59 2.97 3.32
CA VAL A 325 -24.26 4.30 2.79
C VAL A 325 -22.76 4.41 2.50
N LEU A 326 -21.93 3.96 3.44
CA LEU A 326 -20.49 4.01 3.30
C LEU A 326 -20.00 3.15 2.12
N SER A 327 -20.60 1.98 1.90
CA SER A 327 -20.28 1.09 0.77
C SER A 327 -20.65 1.70 -0.58
N VAL A 328 -21.82 2.33 -0.68
CA VAL A 328 -22.25 3.05 -1.90
C VAL A 328 -21.30 4.23 -2.19
N VAL A 329 -20.93 4.98 -1.17
CA VAL A 329 -19.95 6.08 -1.31
C VAL A 329 -18.58 5.52 -1.72
N ALA A 330 -18.12 4.42 -1.10
CA ALA A 330 -16.85 3.79 -1.45
C ALA A 330 -16.80 3.38 -2.93
N ILE A 331 -17.85 2.74 -3.47
CA ILE A 331 -17.93 2.37 -4.90
C ILE A 331 -17.79 3.59 -5.80
N SER A 332 -18.38 4.74 -5.43
CA SER A 332 -18.28 5.94 -6.26
C SER A 332 -16.85 6.48 -6.40
N SER A 333 -15.93 6.10 -5.50
CA SER A 333 -14.52 6.46 -5.61
C SER A 333 -13.79 5.82 -6.80
N ILE A 334 -14.35 4.74 -7.40
CA ILE A 334 -13.85 4.13 -8.65
C ILE A 334 -13.80 5.17 -9.77
N ILE A 335 -14.74 6.11 -9.81
CA ILE A 335 -14.77 7.20 -10.80
C ILE A 335 -13.50 8.04 -10.70
N LEU A 336 -13.02 8.32 -9.49
CA LEU A 336 -11.77 9.04 -9.29
C LEU A 336 -10.56 8.20 -9.72
N SER A 337 -10.56 6.89 -9.37
CA SER A 337 -9.48 5.97 -9.77
C SER A 337 -9.36 5.88 -11.27
N ALA A 338 -10.45 5.70 -11.97
CA ALA A 338 -10.51 5.69 -13.42
C ALA A 338 -10.07 7.06 -14.01
N SER A 339 -10.52 8.16 -13.42
CA SER A 339 -10.24 9.51 -13.93
C SER A 339 -8.75 9.86 -13.84
N TYR A 340 -8.07 9.62 -12.70
CA TYR A 340 -6.64 9.96 -12.60
C TYR A 340 -5.76 9.00 -13.41
N MET A 341 -6.14 7.72 -13.55
CA MET A 341 -5.41 6.78 -14.39
C MET A 341 -5.62 7.03 -15.90
N LEU A 342 -6.84 7.35 -16.30
CA LEU A 342 -7.13 7.74 -17.67
C LEU A 342 -6.37 9.03 -18.04
N ARG A 343 -6.41 10.05 -17.17
CA ARG A 343 -5.63 11.28 -17.36
C ARG A 343 -4.13 10.99 -17.49
N PHE A 344 -3.57 10.18 -16.61
CA PHE A 344 -2.17 9.77 -16.70
C PHE A 344 -1.87 9.13 -18.06
N PHE A 345 -2.64 8.12 -18.45
CA PHE A 345 -2.39 7.36 -19.67
C PHE A 345 -2.59 8.20 -20.94
N THR A 346 -3.70 8.94 -21.03
CA THR A 346 -3.99 9.75 -22.22
C THR A 346 -3.03 10.90 -22.39
N THR A 347 -2.62 11.55 -21.30
CA THR A 347 -1.72 12.70 -21.38
C THR A 347 -0.28 12.28 -21.73
N VAL A 348 0.20 11.15 -21.20
CA VAL A 348 1.59 10.71 -21.42
C VAL A 348 1.74 9.93 -22.74
N PHE A 349 0.84 9.01 -23.02
CA PHE A 349 1.02 8.04 -24.11
C PHE A 349 0.20 8.35 -25.37
N LEU A 350 -0.91 9.09 -25.23
CA LEU A 350 -1.78 9.45 -26.35
C LEU A 350 -1.68 10.96 -26.65
N GLY A 351 -2.39 11.40 -27.70
CA GLY A 351 -2.39 12.81 -28.11
C GLY A 351 -1.21 13.20 -29.02
N PRO A 352 -1.04 14.50 -29.28
CA PRO A 352 0.03 14.98 -30.14
C PRO A 352 1.41 14.77 -29.51
N HIS A 353 2.36 14.39 -30.36
CA HIS A 353 3.75 14.21 -29.93
C HIS A 353 4.46 15.57 -29.98
N PRO A 354 5.06 16.07 -28.87
CA PRO A 354 5.85 17.28 -28.86
C PRO A 354 7.11 17.13 -29.74
N GLU A 355 7.46 18.15 -30.51
CA GLU A 355 8.65 18.17 -31.39
C GLU A 355 9.95 17.89 -30.61
N ASP A 356 10.05 18.41 -29.38
CA ASP A 356 11.23 18.19 -28.51
C ASP A 356 11.45 16.73 -28.10
N LEU A 357 10.48 15.83 -28.36
CA LEU A 357 10.53 14.42 -28.01
C LEU A 357 10.71 13.47 -29.22
N GLU A 358 11.05 14.00 -30.40
CA GLU A 358 11.20 13.18 -31.63
C GLU A 358 12.24 12.08 -31.51
N GLU A 359 13.33 12.30 -30.76
CA GLU A 359 14.43 11.35 -30.55
C GLU A 359 14.14 10.28 -29.47
N VAL A 360 12.98 10.32 -28.82
CA VAL A 360 12.60 9.34 -27.79
C VAL A 360 12.42 7.97 -28.42
N HIS A 361 13.01 6.95 -27.78
CA HIS A 361 12.94 5.55 -28.18
C HIS A 361 12.42 4.69 -27.03
N GLU A 362 12.12 3.42 -27.32
CA GLU A 362 11.71 2.44 -26.30
C GLU A 362 12.81 2.28 -25.23
N ALA A 363 12.38 2.05 -24.00
CA ALA A 363 13.27 1.82 -22.88
C ALA A 363 14.17 0.59 -23.09
N PRO A 364 15.37 0.54 -22.47
CA PRO A 364 16.27 -0.62 -22.58
C PRO A 364 15.57 -1.95 -22.26
N ARG A 365 16.04 -3.04 -22.88
CA ARG A 365 15.45 -4.39 -22.72
C ARG A 365 15.36 -4.85 -21.27
N SER A 366 16.31 -4.45 -20.42
CA SER A 366 16.29 -4.78 -18.98
C SER A 366 15.10 -4.13 -18.23
N MET A 367 14.67 -2.95 -18.69
CA MET A 367 13.49 -2.27 -18.15
C MET A 367 12.19 -2.87 -18.70
N THR A 368 12.11 -3.04 -20.03
CA THR A 368 10.91 -3.57 -20.69
C THR A 368 10.58 -4.99 -20.26
N LEU A 369 11.60 -5.85 -20.07
CA LEU A 369 11.41 -7.22 -19.56
C LEU A 369 10.76 -7.21 -18.18
N SER A 370 11.25 -6.38 -17.26
CA SER A 370 10.70 -6.27 -15.90
C SER A 370 9.26 -5.80 -15.92
N MET A 371 8.93 -4.79 -16.75
CA MET A 371 7.57 -4.29 -16.92
C MET A 371 6.65 -5.36 -17.53
N THR A 372 7.11 -6.10 -18.54
CA THR A 372 6.36 -7.17 -19.17
C THR A 372 6.01 -8.28 -18.17
N VAL A 373 6.96 -8.70 -17.33
CA VAL A 373 6.70 -9.71 -16.30
C VAL A 373 5.58 -9.26 -15.35
N LEU A 374 5.65 -8.03 -14.84
CA LEU A 374 4.60 -7.53 -13.93
C LEU A 374 3.25 -7.35 -14.65
N ALA A 375 3.26 -6.91 -15.91
CA ALA A 375 2.02 -6.80 -16.71
C ALA A 375 1.35 -8.17 -16.91
N VAL A 376 2.14 -9.20 -17.23
CA VAL A 376 1.65 -10.58 -17.39
C VAL A 376 1.11 -11.11 -16.06
N LEU A 377 1.80 -10.91 -14.94
CA LEU A 377 1.32 -11.31 -13.63
C LEU A 377 0.01 -10.60 -13.26
N THR A 378 -0.10 -9.29 -13.54
CA THR A 378 -1.34 -8.52 -13.30
C THR A 378 -2.52 -9.10 -14.09
N LEU A 379 -2.29 -9.53 -15.33
CA LEU A 379 -3.30 -10.21 -16.15
C LEU A 379 -3.65 -11.60 -15.61
N ILE A 380 -2.64 -12.40 -15.24
CA ILE A 380 -2.85 -13.76 -14.70
C ILE A 380 -3.70 -13.71 -13.43
N PHE A 381 -3.37 -12.87 -12.47
CA PHE A 381 -4.14 -12.75 -11.22
C PHE A 381 -5.53 -12.14 -11.43
N GLY A 382 -5.73 -11.40 -12.51
CA GLY A 382 -7.05 -10.88 -12.88
C GLY A 382 -7.96 -11.95 -13.51
N VAL A 383 -7.42 -12.74 -14.43
CA VAL A 383 -8.15 -13.83 -15.10
C VAL A 383 -8.35 -15.03 -14.16
N PHE A 384 -7.38 -15.30 -13.30
CA PHE A 384 -7.38 -16.42 -12.35
C PHE A 384 -7.23 -15.91 -10.90
N PRO A 385 -8.21 -15.18 -10.34
CA PRO A 385 -8.13 -14.61 -9.00
C PRO A 385 -7.99 -15.68 -7.91
N ALA A 386 -8.44 -16.90 -8.16
CA ALA A 386 -8.28 -18.04 -7.25
C ALA A 386 -6.81 -18.28 -6.87
N LEU A 387 -5.85 -18.03 -7.76
CA LEU A 387 -4.43 -18.19 -7.45
C LEU A 387 -3.96 -17.31 -6.27
N ALA A 388 -4.54 -16.11 -6.11
CA ALA A 388 -4.25 -15.27 -4.95
C ALA A 388 -5.14 -15.63 -3.76
N VAL A 389 -6.44 -15.85 -3.99
CA VAL A 389 -7.41 -16.13 -2.93
C VAL A 389 -7.09 -17.45 -2.21
N ASP A 390 -6.66 -18.50 -2.92
CA ASP A 390 -6.31 -19.79 -2.32
C ASP A 390 -5.07 -19.68 -1.41
N VAL A 391 -4.11 -18.81 -1.72
CA VAL A 391 -2.96 -18.53 -0.85
C VAL A 391 -3.38 -17.78 0.42
N ILE A 392 -4.38 -16.89 0.31
CA ILE A 392 -4.90 -16.10 1.42
C ILE A 392 -5.86 -16.92 2.30
N LYS A 393 -6.47 -17.98 1.75
CA LYS A 393 -7.52 -18.77 2.39
C LYS A 393 -7.21 -19.23 3.82
N PRO A 394 -6.02 -19.76 4.18
CA PRO A 394 -5.73 -20.15 5.56
C PRO A 394 -5.85 -19.00 6.56
N LEU A 395 -5.45 -17.78 6.16
CA LEU A 395 -5.62 -16.58 6.99
C LEU A 395 -7.09 -16.18 7.11
N VAL A 396 -7.84 -16.29 6.01
CA VAL A 396 -9.28 -16.03 5.98
C VAL A 396 -10.06 -16.98 6.88
N GLU A 397 -9.65 -18.24 6.98
CA GLU A 397 -10.24 -19.24 7.89
C GLU A 397 -10.04 -18.85 9.36
N ILE A 398 -8.85 -18.38 9.73
CA ILE A 398 -8.59 -17.83 11.07
C ILE A 398 -9.50 -16.63 11.34
N ILE A 399 -9.58 -15.71 10.39
CA ILE A 399 -10.40 -14.50 10.51
C ILE A 399 -11.90 -14.86 10.58
N SER A 400 -12.36 -15.83 9.80
CA SER A 400 -13.77 -16.28 9.82
C SER A 400 -14.22 -16.83 11.17
N GLY A 401 -13.29 -17.41 11.94
CA GLY A 401 -13.55 -17.86 13.31
C GLY A 401 -13.65 -16.72 14.34
N ILE A 402 -13.15 -15.54 13.98
CA ILE A 402 -13.10 -14.35 14.83
C ILE A 402 -14.22 -13.36 14.48
N LEU A 403 -14.59 -13.28 13.20
CA LEU A 403 -15.57 -12.33 12.71
C LEU A 403 -16.99 -12.71 13.14
N PRO A 404 -17.78 -11.78 13.66
CA PRO A 404 -19.15 -12.03 14.07
C PRO A 404 -20.12 -12.16 12.89
N TRP A 405 -19.72 -11.69 11.71
CA TRP A 405 -20.53 -11.71 10.49
C TRP A 405 -19.87 -12.58 9.41
N ARG A 406 -20.62 -13.57 8.99
CA ARG A 406 -20.23 -14.51 7.92
C ARG A 406 -20.64 -13.98 6.56
#